data_ac35e300511a1dcb7289b64d8ec44977
#
_entry.id   ac35e300511a1dcb7289b64d8ec44977
#
_cell.length_a   1.000
_cell.length_b   1.000
_cell.length_c   1.000
_cell.angle_alpha   90.00
_cell.angle_beta   90.00
_cell.angle_gamma   90.00
#
_symmetry.space_group_name_H-M   'P 1'
#
loop_
_entity.id
_entity.type
_entity.pdbx_description
1 polymer ?
#
loop_
_entity_poly.entity_id
_entity_poly.type
_entity_poly.pdbx_seq_one_letter_code
_entity_poly.pdbx_strand_id
1 'polypeptide(L)'
;DKKGNLTCIGKSHWEGGLHNGKFNKDIGKATNKLALMWMKLCERYGTRANWRGYTYNDEMQSQALMQLSQIGLQFDESKSDNPFAYYTAAITNSFTRILNIEKKNQSIRDDLLEYNGMMPSFTRQNENDVNAPSYKKKMKNVHGDVHAVNKTTLAKLNKVLKKKGSLDREDFEGVKFKNKIDRTNHKPSIKKKW
;
A
#
# COMPACT_ATOMS: atom_id res chain seq x y z
N ASP A 1 -34.32 10.26 -18.87
CA ASP A 1 -35.06 11.35 -18.26
C ASP A 1 -36.40 10.81 -17.71
N LYS A 2 -36.98 11.47 -16.73
CA LYS A 2 -38.30 11.07 -16.16
C LYS A 2 -39.42 10.92 -17.19
N LYS A 3 -39.23 11.45 -18.38
CA LYS A 3 -40.15 11.37 -19.52
C LYS A 3 -39.80 10.27 -20.55
N GLY A 4 -38.83 9.39 -20.24
CA GLY A 4 -38.40 8.31 -21.12
C GLY A 4 -37.45 8.74 -22.25
N ASN A 5 -37.05 10.02 -22.32
CA ASN A 5 -36.10 10.49 -23.33
C ASN A 5 -34.67 10.09 -22.95
N LEU A 6 -33.97 9.46 -23.89
CA LEU A 6 -32.55 9.14 -23.72
C LEU A 6 -31.67 10.40 -23.88
N THR A 7 -30.81 10.66 -22.96
CA THR A 7 -29.82 11.75 -23.03
C THR A 7 -28.43 11.17 -22.96
N CYS A 8 -27.55 11.54 -23.88
CA CYS A 8 -26.15 11.15 -23.84
C CYS A 8 -25.49 11.84 -22.66
N ILE A 9 -24.92 11.07 -21.74
CA ILE A 9 -24.21 11.56 -20.53
C ILE A 9 -22.68 11.46 -20.65
N GLY A 10 -22.17 10.78 -21.66
CA GLY A 10 -20.76 10.62 -21.93
C GLY A 10 -20.52 9.78 -23.17
N LYS A 11 -19.34 9.91 -23.76
CA LYS A 11 -18.87 9.07 -24.85
C LYS A 11 -17.63 8.34 -24.38
N SER A 12 -17.62 7.01 -24.53
CA SER A 12 -16.46 6.19 -24.18
C SER A 12 -15.29 6.42 -25.16
N HIS A 13 -14.13 5.91 -24.81
CA HIS A 13 -12.95 5.91 -25.69
C HIS A 13 -13.02 4.84 -26.81
N TRP A 14 -14.08 4.05 -26.84
CA TRP A 14 -14.25 3.01 -27.84
C TRP A 14 -15.02 3.55 -29.05
N GLU A 15 -14.44 3.39 -30.24
CA GLU A 15 -15.04 3.75 -31.53
C GLU A 15 -15.32 2.51 -32.33
N GLY A 16 -16.52 2.44 -32.89
CA GLY A 16 -16.93 1.31 -33.71
C GLY A 16 -18.14 0.54 -33.14
N GLY A 17 -18.55 -0.53 -33.78
CA GLY A 17 -19.66 -1.38 -33.34
C GLY A 17 -19.21 -2.35 -32.24
N LEU A 18 -20.21 -3.05 -31.66
CA LEU A 18 -20.02 -4.02 -30.55
C LEU A 18 -18.94 -5.09 -30.79
N HIS A 19 -18.59 -5.38 -32.07
CA HIS A 19 -17.61 -6.43 -32.39
C HIS A 19 -16.25 -5.91 -32.91
N ASN A 20 -16.19 -4.63 -33.36
CA ASN A 20 -15.03 -4.06 -34.05
C ASN A 20 -14.55 -2.75 -33.39
N GLY A 21 -14.76 -2.59 -32.09
CA GLY A 21 -14.37 -1.40 -31.36
C GLY A 21 -12.85 -1.19 -31.34
N LYS A 22 -12.41 0.00 -31.72
CA LYS A 22 -11.02 0.45 -31.54
C LYS A 22 -10.93 1.45 -30.39
N PHE A 23 -9.93 1.28 -29.55
CA PHE A 23 -9.69 2.20 -28.45
C PHE A 23 -8.99 3.46 -28.96
N ASN A 24 -9.62 4.62 -28.71
CA ASN A 24 -9.04 5.92 -29.06
C ASN A 24 -9.30 6.94 -27.93
N LYS A 25 -8.24 7.40 -27.29
CA LYS A 25 -8.31 8.34 -26.16
C LYS A 25 -8.91 9.70 -26.55
N ASP A 26 -8.76 10.12 -27.77
CA ASP A 26 -9.15 11.49 -28.21
C ASP A 26 -10.67 11.63 -28.34
N ILE A 27 -11.40 10.54 -28.45
CA ILE A 27 -12.84 10.53 -28.70
C ILE A 27 -13.66 10.61 -27.41
N GLY A 28 -13.12 10.09 -26.31
CA GLY A 28 -13.83 10.02 -25.03
C GLY A 28 -14.16 11.40 -24.48
N LYS A 29 -15.42 11.61 -24.11
CA LYS A 29 -15.90 12.86 -23.52
C LYS A 29 -16.82 12.60 -22.34
N ALA A 30 -16.41 13.08 -21.16
CA ALA A 30 -17.27 13.12 -19.99
C ALA A 30 -18.07 14.43 -19.95
N THR A 31 -19.35 14.35 -19.62
CA THR A 31 -20.17 15.54 -19.35
C THR A 31 -20.19 15.81 -17.83
N ASN A 32 -20.54 17.04 -17.44
CA ASN A 32 -20.73 17.38 -16.02
C ASN A 32 -21.75 16.47 -15.33
N LYS A 33 -22.75 15.99 -16.07
CA LYS A 33 -23.77 15.06 -15.55
C LYS A 33 -23.14 13.71 -15.17
N LEU A 34 -22.24 13.18 -15.99
CA LEU A 34 -21.53 11.94 -15.71
C LEU A 34 -20.57 12.12 -14.52
N ALA A 35 -19.84 13.23 -14.46
CA ALA A 35 -18.95 13.56 -13.33
C ALA A 35 -19.72 13.62 -12.00
N LEU A 36 -20.88 14.29 -11.98
CA LEU A 36 -21.77 14.32 -10.81
C LEU A 36 -22.29 12.94 -10.41
N MET A 37 -22.55 12.06 -11.40
CA MET A 37 -22.95 10.68 -11.11
C MET A 37 -21.79 9.90 -10.44
N TRP A 38 -20.55 10.05 -10.91
CA TRP A 38 -19.39 9.43 -10.28
C TRP A 38 -19.16 9.94 -8.86
N MET A 39 -19.29 11.26 -8.62
CA MET A 39 -19.18 11.84 -7.27
C MET A 39 -20.21 11.20 -6.33
N LYS A 40 -21.48 11.18 -6.71
CA LYS A 40 -22.54 10.56 -5.91
C LYS A 40 -22.35 9.06 -5.71
N LEU A 41 -21.77 8.38 -6.68
CA LEU A 41 -21.48 6.96 -6.56
C LEU A 41 -20.36 6.70 -5.54
N CYS A 42 -19.28 7.47 -5.56
CA CYS A 42 -18.19 7.39 -4.59
C CYS A 42 -18.68 7.71 -3.16
N GLU A 43 -19.45 8.79 -3.00
CA GLU A 43 -20.07 9.18 -1.73
C GLU A 43 -20.93 8.05 -1.16
N ARG A 44 -21.89 7.54 -1.93
CA ARG A 44 -22.76 6.44 -1.50
C ARG A 44 -21.99 5.16 -1.22
N TYR A 45 -20.89 4.92 -1.93
CA TYR A 45 -20.04 3.78 -1.67
C TYR A 45 -19.33 3.91 -0.33
N GLY A 46 -18.83 5.10 0.01
CA GLY A 46 -18.19 5.40 1.29
C GLY A 46 -19.11 5.26 2.51
N THR A 47 -20.44 5.45 2.34
CA THR A 47 -21.40 5.29 3.43
C THR A 47 -21.74 3.83 3.76
N ARG A 48 -21.28 2.86 2.99
CA ARG A 48 -21.51 1.44 3.27
C ARG A 48 -20.88 1.04 4.61
N ALA A 49 -21.50 0.06 5.28
CA ALA A 49 -21.05 -0.43 6.60
C ALA A 49 -19.57 -0.79 6.65
N ASN A 50 -19.04 -1.35 5.55
CA ASN A 50 -17.64 -1.76 5.45
C ASN A 50 -16.64 -0.59 5.45
N TRP A 51 -17.07 0.63 5.12
CA TRP A 51 -16.17 1.76 4.86
C TRP A 51 -16.41 2.96 5.77
N ARG A 52 -17.64 3.17 6.27
CA ARG A 52 -18.03 4.36 7.05
C ARG A 52 -17.28 4.57 8.36
N GLY A 53 -16.60 3.53 8.88
CA GLY A 53 -15.88 3.59 10.16
C GLY A 53 -14.43 4.06 10.05
N TYR A 54 -13.91 4.25 8.84
CA TYR A 54 -12.53 4.67 8.64
C TYR A 54 -12.41 6.20 8.68
N THR A 55 -11.42 6.71 9.40
CA THR A 55 -11.14 8.15 9.52
C THR A 55 -10.68 8.77 8.19
N TYR A 56 -10.10 7.97 7.30
CA TYR A 56 -9.61 8.35 5.97
C TYR A 56 -10.62 8.01 4.85
N ASN A 57 -11.91 7.92 5.18
CA ASN A 57 -12.97 7.62 4.19
C ASN A 57 -13.04 8.67 3.08
N ASP A 58 -12.86 9.94 3.41
CA ASP A 58 -12.88 11.05 2.44
C ASP A 58 -11.73 10.95 1.45
N GLU A 59 -10.56 10.51 1.91
CA GLU A 59 -9.42 10.23 1.04
C GLU A 59 -9.70 9.05 0.11
N MET A 60 -10.33 7.98 0.62
CA MET A 60 -10.78 6.85 -0.21
C MET A 60 -11.72 7.30 -1.32
N GLN A 61 -12.70 8.16 -1.00
CA GLN A 61 -13.67 8.69 -1.96
C GLN A 61 -12.98 9.57 -3.01
N SER A 62 -12.11 10.47 -2.58
CA SER A 62 -11.35 11.36 -3.45
C SER A 62 -10.45 10.59 -4.42
N GLN A 63 -9.75 9.59 -3.93
CA GLN A 63 -8.90 8.72 -4.75
C GLN A 63 -9.73 7.89 -5.74
N ALA A 64 -10.90 7.39 -5.32
CA ALA A 64 -11.81 6.66 -6.21
C ALA A 64 -12.36 7.56 -7.32
N LEU A 65 -12.71 8.80 -7.00
CA LEU A 65 -13.17 9.77 -7.99
C LEU A 65 -12.07 10.09 -9.00
N MET A 66 -10.83 10.28 -8.52
CA MET A 66 -9.67 10.49 -9.39
C MET A 66 -9.46 9.30 -10.33
N GLN A 67 -9.56 8.08 -9.81
CA GLN A 67 -9.44 6.89 -10.63
C GLN A 67 -10.58 6.79 -11.65
N LEU A 68 -11.82 7.06 -11.28
CA LEU A 68 -12.95 7.07 -12.22
C LEU A 68 -12.79 8.12 -13.32
N SER A 69 -12.22 9.27 -13.02
CA SER A 69 -11.93 10.28 -14.05
C SER A 69 -10.94 9.80 -15.11
N GLN A 70 -10.02 8.91 -14.73
CA GLN A 70 -9.02 8.34 -15.62
C GLN A 70 -9.52 7.16 -16.44
N ILE A 71 -10.29 6.27 -15.79
CA ILE A 71 -10.69 4.99 -16.41
C ILE A 71 -12.18 4.90 -16.75
N GLY A 72 -13.00 5.82 -16.27
CA GLY A 72 -14.45 5.74 -16.42
C GLY A 72 -14.94 5.75 -17.87
N LEU A 73 -14.19 6.38 -18.77
CA LEU A 73 -14.48 6.38 -20.21
C LEU A 73 -13.85 5.19 -20.95
N GLN A 74 -13.11 4.31 -20.27
CA GLN A 74 -12.53 3.11 -20.87
C GLN A 74 -13.49 1.92 -20.86
N PHE A 75 -14.70 2.11 -20.40
CA PHE A 75 -15.73 1.08 -20.42
C PHE A 75 -15.96 0.58 -21.84
N ASP A 76 -15.92 -0.73 -22.01
CA ASP A 76 -16.09 -1.41 -23.29
C ASP A 76 -17.43 -2.13 -23.29
N GLU A 77 -18.37 -1.62 -24.09
CA GLU A 77 -19.73 -2.17 -24.23
C GLU A 77 -19.73 -3.56 -24.87
N SER A 78 -18.67 -3.92 -25.63
CA SER A 78 -18.56 -5.26 -26.22
C SER A 78 -18.35 -6.35 -25.18
N LYS A 79 -17.79 -6.00 -24.01
CA LYS A 79 -17.45 -6.94 -22.94
C LYS A 79 -18.51 -7.00 -21.84
N SER A 80 -19.27 -5.94 -21.66
CA SER A 80 -20.25 -5.85 -20.57
C SER A 80 -21.31 -4.80 -20.85
N ASP A 81 -22.56 -5.14 -20.59
CA ASP A 81 -23.71 -4.23 -20.70
C ASP A 81 -23.90 -3.36 -19.45
N ASN A 82 -23.13 -3.60 -18.38
CA ASN A 82 -23.34 -2.95 -17.09
C ASN A 82 -22.20 -2.02 -16.68
N PRO A 83 -22.24 -0.74 -17.08
CA PRO A 83 -21.22 0.24 -16.69
C PRO A 83 -21.20 0.49 -15.18
N PHE A 84 -22.31 0.30 -14.48
CA PHE A 84 -22.38 0.46 -13.04
C PHE A 84 -21.52 -0.58 -12.31
N ALA A 85 -21.51 -1.83 -12.77
CA ALA A 85 -20.63 -2.87 -12.22
C ALA A 85 -19.14 -2.52 -12.41
N TYR A 86 -18.81 -2.00 -13.59
CA TYR A 86 -17.45 -1.53 -13.89
C TYR A 86 -17.00 -0.41 -12.95
N TYR A 87 -17.82 0.62 -12.75
CA TYR A 87 -17.50 1.73 -11.86
C TYR A 87 -17.39 1.29 -10.39
N THR A 88 -18.31 0.43 -9.94
CA THR A 88 -18.25 -0.08 -8.55
C THR A 88 -17.04 -0.95 -8.30
N ALA A 89 -16.60 -1.75 -9.26
CA ALA A 89 -15.35 -2.51 -9.17
C ALA A 89 -14.12 -1.59 -9.07
N ALA A 90 -14.07 -0.54 -9.88
CA ALA A 90 -13.02 0.47 -9.84
C ALA A 90 -12.96 1.18 -8.47
N ILE A 91 -14.11 1.57 -7.93
CA ILE A 91 -14.20 2.19 -6.59
C ILE A 91 -13.72 1.22 -5.52
N THR A 92 -14.16 -0.04 -5.56
CA THR A 92 -13.74 -1.08 -4.61
C THR A 92 -12.22 -1.25 -4.60
N ASN A 93 -11.62 -1.33 -5.78
CA ASN A 93 -10.17 -1.47 -5.93
C ASN A 93 -9.43 -0.25 -5.37
N SER A 94 -9.94 0.96 -5.62
CA SER A 94 -9.37 2.20 -5.08
C SER A 94 -9.45 2.25 -3.57
N PHE A 95 -10.59 1.95 -2.98
CA PHE A 95 -10.81 1.90 -1.53
C PHE A 95 -9.89 0.87 -0.87
N THR A 96 -9.80 -0.33 -1.43
CA THR A 96 -8.92 -1.39 -0.94
C THR A 96 -7.44 -0.98 -1.01
N ARG A 97 -7.05 -0.26 -2.06
CA ARG A 97 -5.69 0.25 -2.20
C ARG A 97 -5.32 1.21 -1.07
N ILE A 98 -6.17 2.21 -0.79
CA ILE A 98 -5.95 3.16 0.31
C ILE A 98 -5.93 2.43 1.66
N LEU A 99 -6.89 1.52 1.89
CA LEU A 99 -6.91 0.70 3.10
C LEU A 99 -5.59 -0.05 3.31
N ASN A 100 -5.04 -0.64 2.27
CA ASN A 100 -3.77 -1.38 2.36
C ASN A 100 -2.59 -0.46 2.64
N ILE A 101 -2.58 0.75 2.06
CA ILE A 101 -1.56 1.77 2.34
C ILE A 101 -1.62 2.18 3.80
N GLU A 102 -2.83 2.50 4.32
CA GLU A 102 -3.00 2.93 5.70
C GLU A 102 -2.68 1.82 6.72
N LYS A 103 -3.07 0.58 6.45
CA LYS A 103 -2.65 -0.57 7.27
C LYS A 103 -1.14 -0.74 7.31
N LYS A 104 -0.46 -0.53 6.18
CA LYS A 104 1.00 -0.57 6.11
C LYS A 104 1.63 0.57 6.92
N ASN A 105 1.09 1.78 6.80
CA ASN A 105 1.53 2.94 7.56
C ASN A 105 1.34 2.73 9.06
N GLN A 106 0.20 2.16 9.48
CA GLN A 106 -0.06 1.79 10.85
C GLN A 106 0.96 0.77 11.37
N SER A 107 1.23 -0.29 10.59
CA SER A 107 2.23 -1.29 10.97
C SER A 107 3.63 -0.68 11.15
N ILE A 108 4.02 0.25 10.26
CA ILE A 108 5.31 0.96 10.38
C ILE A 108 5.35 1.83 11.64
N ARG A 109 4.26 2.56 11.96
CA ARG A 109 4.18 3.35 13.18
C ARG A 109 4.27 2.48 14.42
N ASP A 110 3.57 1.36 14.45
CA ASP A 110 3.59 0.42 15.57
C ASP A 110 4.99 -0.20 15.76
N ASP A 111 5.65 -0.58 14.68
CA ASP A 111 7.03 -1.09 14.73
C ASP A 111 8.01 -0.03 15.30
N LEU A 112 7.82 1.25 14.95
CA LEU A 112 8.64 2.36 15.50
C LEU A 112 8.33 2.64 16.98
N LEU A 113 7.07 2.55 17.40
CA LEU A 113 6.68 2.71 18.80
C LEU A 113 7.28 1.59 19.65
N GLU A 114 7.15 0.34 19.23
CA GLU A 114 7.74 -0.82 19.90
C GLU A 114 9.28 -0.69 20.00
N TYR A 115 9.92 -0.21 18.92
CA TYR A 115 11.37 0.02 18.93
C TYR A 115 11.83 1.05 19.96
N ASN A 116 11.03 2.11 20.13
CA ASN A 116 11.32 3.15 21.13
C ASN A 116 10.84 2.79 22.55
N GLY A 117 10.38 1.55 22.78
CA GLY A 117 9.87 1.10 24.08
C GLY A 117 8.51 1.69 24.44
N MET A 118 7.79 2.27 23.46
CA MET A 118 6.44 2.80 23.64
C MET A 118 5.39 1.75 23.29
N MET A 119 4.18 1.95 23.83
CA MET A 119 3.06 1.04 23.54
C MET A 119 2.57 1.24 22.09
N PRO A 120 2.43 0.17 21.31
CA PRO A 120 1.85 0.23 19.97
C PRO A 120 0.34 0.41 20.01
N SER A 121 -0.31 0.51 18.86
CA SER A 121 -1.77 0.60 18.75
C SER A 121 -2.48 -0.58 19.43
N PHE A 122 -3.71 -0.34 19.89
CA PHE A 122 -4.55 -1.37 20.53
C PHE A 122 -4.74 -2.62 19.65
N THR A 123 -4.87 -2.43 18.34
CA THR A 123 -4.98 -3.55 17.39
C THR A 123 -3.72 -4.43 17.44
N ARG A 124 -2.55 -3.81 17.44
CA ARG A 124 -1.28 -4.51 17.53
C ARG A 124 -1.10 -5.22 18.87
N GLN A 125 -1.53 -4.59 19.96
CA GLN A 125 -1.50 -5.19 21.29
C GLN A 125 -2.33 -6.47 21.34
N ASN A 126 -3.58 -6.42 20.82
CA ASN A 126 -4.44 -7.61 20.73
C ASN A 126 -3.85 -8.70 19.85
N GLU A 127 -3.26 -8.35 18.69
CA GLU A 127 -2.57 -9.31 17.84
C GLU A 127 -1.38 -9.96 18.54
N ASN A 128 -0.64 -9.18 19.34
CA ASN A 128 0.48 -9.68 20.13
C ASN A 128 0.01 -10.62 21.25
N ASP A 129 -1.10 -10.32 21.90
CA ASP A 129 -1.67 -11.14 22.97
C ASP A 129 -2.22 -12.48 22.42
N VAL A 130 -2.96 -12.43 21.33
CA VAL A 130 -3.52 -13.63 20.68
C VAL A 130 -2.41 -14.51 20.08
N ASN A 131 -1.36 -13.89 19.53
CA ASN A 131 -0.24 -14.61 18.91
C ASN A 131 1.01 -14.60 19.80
N ALA A 132 0.86 -14.60 21.12
CA ALA A 132 1.96 -14.47 22.08
C ALA A 132 3.20 -15.37 21.81
N PRO A 133 3.07 -16.66 21.38
CA PRO A 133 4.22 -17.47 21.00
C PRO A 133 4.96 -16.96 19.77
N SER A 134 4.21 -16.52 18.74
CA SER A 134 4.77 -15.97 17.50
C SER A 134 5.36 -14.59 17.73
N TYR A 135 4.73 -13.78 18.59
CA TYR A 135 5.20 -12.46 19.00
C TYR A 135 6.52 -12.57 19.79
N LYS A 136 6.60 -13.47 20.78
CA LYS A 136 7.85 -13.72 21.52
C LYS A 136 9.00 -14.13 20.59
N LYS A 137 8.71 -14.89 19.52
CA LYS A 137 9.72 -15.24 18.52
C LYS A 137 10.13 -14.04 17.68
N LYS A 138 9.17 -13.15 17.34
CA LYS A 138 9.41 -11.93 16.57
C LYS A 138 10.20 -10.91 17.39
N MET A 139 9.84 -10.72 18.67
CA MET A 139 10.58 -9.85 19.62
C MET A 139 11.96 -10.37 19.94
N LYS A 140 12.15 -11.70 20.07
CA LYS A 140 13.50 -12.29 20.17
C LYS A 140 14.36 -11.97 18.96
N ASN A 141 13.75 -11.89 17.76
CA ASN A 141 14.46 -11.52 16.55
C ASN A 141 14.76 -10.01 16.47
N VAL A 142 13.94 -9.16 17.11
CA VAL A 142 14.11 -7.69 17.13
C VAL A 142 15.01 -7.25 18.27
N HIS A 143 14.87 -7.85 19.46
CA HIS A 143 15.60 -7.45 20.67
C HIS A 143 16.61 -8.50 21.17
N GLY A 144 16.44 -9.77 20.85
CA GLY A 144 17.29 -10.86 21.35
C GLY A 144 18.54 -11.11 20.52
N ASP A 145 18.55 -10.69 19.28
CA ASP A 145 19.69 -10.79 18.38
C ASP A 145 19.95 -9.43 17.73
N VAL A 146 20.28 -8.45 18.52
CA VAL A 146 20.84 -7.16 18.06
C VAL A 146 22.06 -7.40 17.13
N HIS A 147 22.55 -8.63 17.07
CA HIS A 147 23.72 -9.05 16.32
C HIS A 147 23.46 -10.14 15.28
N ALA A 148 22.23 -10.32 14.84
CA ALA A 148 21.93 -11.36 13.85
C ALA A 148 22.45 -11.01 12.44
N VAL A 149 23.73 -10.90 12.31
CA VAL A 149 24.44 -10.96 11.04
C VAL A 149 24.38 -12.40 10.55
N ASN A 150 24.07 -12.60 9.25
CA ASN A 150 24.10 -13.94 8.65
C ASN A 150 25.45 -14.62 8.95
N LYS A 151 25.44 -15.93 9.28
CA LYS A 151 26.66 -16.71 9.55
C LYS A 151 27.74 -16.53 8.49
N THR A 152 27.34 -16.44 7.21
CA THR A 152 28.24 -16.18 6.08
C THR A 152 28.87 -14.79 6.12
N THR A 153 28.12 -13.79 6.57
CA THR A 153 28.61 -12.40 6.71
C THR A 153 29.51 -12.28 7.92
N LEU A 154 29.16 -12.94 9.02
CA LEU A 154 30.00 -13.00 10.23
C LEU A 154 31.35 -13.66 9.92
N ALA A 155 31.34 -14.74 9.14
CA ALA A 155 32.58 -15.41 8.70
C ALA A 155 33.46 -14.51 7.82
N LYS A 156 32.85 -13.71 6.94
CA LYS A 156 33.58 -12.72 6.12
C LYS A 156 34.18 -11.61 6.97
N LEU A 157 33.40 -11.03 7.91
CA LEU A 157 33.87 -9.99 8.81
C LEU A 157 34.99 -10.50 9.73
N ASN A 158 34.88 -11.72 10.26
CA ASN A 158 35.91 -12.34 11.05
C ASN A 158 37.20 -12.61 10.26
N LYS A 159 37.08 -12.91 8.95
CA LYS A 159 38.23 -13.08 8.05
C LYS A 159 38.96 -11.74 7.82
N VAL A 160 38.20 -10.64 7.70
CA VAL A 160 38.76 -9.28 7.57
C VAL A 160 39.43 -8.84 8.87
N LEU A 161 38.75 -9.07 10.02
CA LEU A 161 39.34 -8.80 11.36
C LEU A 161 40.66 -9.51 11.60
N LYS A 162 40.74 -10.78 11.19
CA LYS A 162 42.00 -11.55 11.29
C LYS A 162 43.10 -11.00 10.38
N LYS A 163 42.73 -10.41 9.23
CA LYS A 163 43.68 -9.85 8.26
C LYS A 163 44.14 -8.43 8.61
N LYS A 164 43.19 -7.56 8.96
CA LYS A 164 43.42 -6.11 9.17
C LYS A 164 43.58 -5.72 10.64
N GLY A 165 43.15 -6.55 11.58
CA GLY A 165 43.11 -6.23 13.02
C GLY A 165 42.05 -5.20 13.42
N SER A 166 41.35 -4.58 12.44
CA SER A 166 40.24 -3.63 12.62
C SER A 166 39.25 -3.77 11.49
N LEU A 167 38.01 -3.30 11.67
CA LEU A 167 36.98 -3.23 10.67
C LEU A 167 36.72 -1.76 10.35
N ASP A 168 36.77 -1.41 9.07
CA ASP A 168 36.46 -0.08 8.55
C ASP A 168 35.02 -0.04 8.03
N ARG A 169 34.51 1.18 7.76
CA ARG A 169 33.15 1.37 7.27
C ARG A 169 32.88 0.64 5.97
N GLU A 170 33.87 0.55 5.10
CA GLU A 170 33.81 -0.12 3.80
C GLU A 170 33.63 -1.64 3.94
N ASP A 171 34.13 -2.24 5.01
CA ASP A 171 33.97 -3.68 5.26
C ASP A 171 32.51 -4.08 5.54
N PHE A 172 31.64 -3.10 5.79
CA PHE A 172 30.20 -3.29 6.00
C PHE A 172 29.36 -3.04 4.72
N GLU A 173 29.98 -2.61 3.65
CA GLU A 173 29.27 -2.51 2.38
C GLU A 173 28.85 -3.90 1.90
N GLY A 174 27.55 -4.05 1.57
CA GLY A 174 26.97 -5.33 1.19
C GLY A 174 26.63 -6.28 2.34
N VAL A 175 26.86 -5.92 3.58
CA VAL A 175 26.41 -6.68 4.75
C VAL A 175 24.89 -6.63 4.85
N LYS A 176 24.24 -7.79 4.73
CA LYS A 176 22.80 -7.91 4.90
C LYS A 176 22.48 -8.11 6.39
N PHE A 177 21.93 -7.08 7.01
CA PHE A 177 21.33 -7.18 8.34
C PHE A 177 19.90 -7.71 8.25
N LYS A 178 19.40 -8.40 9.28
CA LYS A 178 18.01 -8.90 9.30
C LYS A 178 16.99 -7.77 9.28
N ASN A 179 17.33 -6.61 9.89
CA ASN A 179 16.49 -5.41 9.88
C ASN A 179 17.34 -4.15 9.67
N LYS A 180 16.76 -3.11 9.08
CA LYS A 180 17.40 -1.78 8.95
C LYS A 180 17.79 -1.17 10.31
N ILE A 181 17.03 -1.51 11.35
CA ILE A 181 17.22 -1.05 12.72
C ILE A 181 18.46 -1.65 13.34
N ASP A 182 18.70 -2.94 13.12
CA ASP A 182 19.92 -3.63 13.59
C ASP A 182 21.19 -3.01 13.02
N ARG A 183 21.07 -2.39 11.84
CA ARG A 183 22.18 -1.72 11.15
C ARG A 183 22.64 -0.44 11.85
N THR A 184 21.72 0.29 12.51
CA THR A 184 22.03 1.53 13.22
C THR A 184 22.55 1.29 14.62
N ASN A 185 22.12 0.22 15.28
CA ASN A 185 22.49 -0.12 16.64
C ASN A 185 23.68 -1.08 16.70
N HIS A 186 23.93 -1.80 15.60
CA HIS A 186 25.09 -2.64 15.50
C HIS A 186 26.30 -1.77 15.14
N LYS A 187 26.84 -1.08 16.16
CA LYS A 187 28.22 -0.63 16.10
C LYS A 187 29.07 -1.81 16.55
N PRO A 188 29.72 -2.55 15.64
CA PRO A 188 30.74 -3.49 16.07
C PRO A 188 31.78 -2.69 16.87
N SER A 189 32.42 -3.32 17.79
CA SER A 189 33.57 -2.73 18.48
C SER A 189 34.66 -2.43 17.45
N ILE A 190 34.49 -1.31 16.76
CA ILE A 190 35.54 -0.77 15.88
C ILE A 190 36.61 -0.26 16.85
N LYS A 191 37.68 -0.99 17.03
CA LYS A 191 38.86 -0.46 17.65
C LYS A 191 39.33 0.69 16.76
N LYS A 192 39.02 1.93 17.15
CA LYS A 192 39.65 3.10 16.57
C LYS A 192 41.13 2.96 16.87
N LYS A 193 41.94 2.73 15.86
CA LYS A 193 43.35 3.04 15.96
C LYS A 193 43.45 4.57 15.90
N TRP A 194 43.91 5.14 16.99
CA TRP A 194 44.42 6.50 17.05
C TRP A 194 45.79 6.51 16.38
#